data_9998373849590cb934394067ad3c0d8c
#
_entry.id   9998373849590cb934394067ad3c0d8c
#
_cell.length_a   1.000
_cell.length_b   1.000
_cell.length_c   1.000
_cell.angle_alpha   90.00
_cell.angle_beta   90.00
_cell.angle_gamma   90.00
#
_symmetry.space_group_name_H-M   'P 1'
#
loop_
_entity.id
_entity.type
_entity.pdbx_description
1 polymer ?
#
loop_
_entity_poly.entity_id
_entity_poly.type
_entity_poly.pdbx_seq_one_letter_code
_entity_poly.pdbx_strand_id
1 'polypeptide(L)'
;AKQQQAEPQTRPVTAQPVINTSFASLRVAVLLPFEEKSPRAAKFLEFYQGFLMAVDSLSAQGKNVSVYALNTGSTAAHIQQVLEEPELQSMQLIIGPADQSQVPALSDFCQQYGIKLVLPFANLKSASGIHSTVYNATSQSAAVQQRASSLFAGRFANKNYVVLNTDEPDDKGRGLLDLMRTKLGEQGISMRQMHIQGDDEAYKSALNQFRENCIIPDNVSIK
;
A
#
# COMPACT_ATOMS: atom_id res chain seq x y z
N ALA A 1 27.91 -56.40 -2.77
CA ALA A 1 27.78 -54.97 -2.83
C ALA A 1 26.40 -54.57 -2.28
N LYS A 2 26.37 -54.06 -1.02
CA LYS A 2 25.15 -53.52 -0.39
C LYS A 2 25.12 -52.02 -0.70
N GLN A 3 24.08 -51.57 -1.42
CA GLN A 3 23.77 -50.16 -1.58
C GLN A 3 23.12 -49.63 -0.28
N GLN A 4 23.80 -48.67 0.34
CA GLN A 4 23.25 -47.88 1.44
C GLN A 4 22.33 -46.81 0.86
N GLN A 5 21.03 -46.90 1.15
CA GLN A 5 20.05 -45.85 0.91
C GLN A 5 20.31 -44.73 1.88
N ALA A 6 20.55 -43.51 1.36
CA ALA A 6 20.62 -42.29 2.15
C ALA A 6 19.22 -41.85 2.57
N GLU A 7 19.01 -41.73 3.88
CA GLU A 7 17.81 -41.13 4.46
C GLU A 7 17.72 -39.63 4.11
N PRO A 8 16.51 -39.08 3.83
CA PRO A 8 16.35 -37.66 3.58
C PRO A 8 16.48 -36.88 4.90
N GLN A 9 17.50 -36.03 4.97
CA GLN A 9 17.69 -35.08 6.05
C GLN A 9 16.54 -34.08 6.06
N THR A 10 15.65 -34.18 7.06
CA THR A 10 14.66 -33.18 7.42
C THR A 10 15.39 -31.91 7.89
N ARG A 11 15.25 -30.81 7.13
CA ARG A 11 15.68 -29.48 7.54
C ARG A 11 14.93 -29.08 8.82
N PRO A 12 15.61 -28.50 9.83
CA PRO A 12 14.93 -28.01 11.01
C PRO A 12 13.96 -26.87 10.60
N VAL A 13 12.69 -27.06 10.87
CA VAL A 13 11.67 -26.01 10.77
C VAL A 13 12.05 -24.96 11.83
N THR A 14 12.51 -23.80 11.38
CA THR A 14 12.76 -22.67 12.25
C THR A 14 11.42 -22.28 12.90
N ALA A 15 11.31 -22.52 14.20
CA ALA A 15 10.13 -22.15 14.96
C ALA A 15 9.88 -20.64 14.79
N GLN A 16 8.74 -20.29 14.22
CA GLN A 16 8.30 -18.89 14.17
C GLN A 16 8.15 -18.39 15.62
N PRO A 17 8.59 -17.17 15.94
CA PRO A 17 8.42 -16.62 17.28
C PRO A 17 6.92 -16.61 17.60
N VAL A 18 6.54 -17.31 18.65
CA VAL A 18 5.17 -17.25 19.19
C VAL A 18 4.97 -15.84 19.70
N ILE A 19 4.25 -15.03 18.95
CA ILE A 19 3.85 -13.69 19.37
C ILE A 19 2.83 -13.91 20.50
N ASN A 20 3.26 -13.66 21.72
CA ASN A 20 2.41 -13.71 22.89
C ASN A 20 1.46 -12.48 22.82
N THR A 21 0.23 -12.68 22.34
CA THR A 21 -0.76 -11.62 22.05
C THR A 21 -1.64 -11.26 23.25
N SER A 22 -1.30 -11.70 24.46
CA SER A 22 -2.06 -11.34 25.65
C SER A 22 -1.53 -10.02 26.24
N PHE A 23 -1.82 -8.90 25.60
CA PHE A 23 -1.65 -7.58 26.19
C PHE A 23 -2.93 -7.18 26.95
N ALA A 24 -2.78 -6.72 28.19
CA ALA A 24 -3.90 -6.15 28.95
C ALA A 24 -4.45 -4.88 28.28
N SER A 25 -3.63 -4.16 27.53
CA SER A 25 -3.98 -3.02 26.71
C SER A 25 -2.96 -2.86 25.57
N LEU A 26 -3.42 -2.61 24.34
CA LEU A 26 -2.56 -2.27 23.20
C LEU A 26 -2.26 -0.77 23.23
N ARG A 27 -0.99 -0.39 23.31
CA ARG A 27 -0.54 1.01 23.25
C ARG A 27 -0.14 1.35 21.83
N VAL A 28 -0.84 2.32 21.25
CA VAL A 28 -0.67 2.73 19.86
C VAL A 28 -0.32 4.21 19.80
N ALA A 29 0.79 4.57 19.15
CA ALA A 29 1.07 5.96 18.80
C ALA A 29 0.63 6.26 17.37
N VAL A 30 0.00 7.43 17.16
CA VAL A 30 -0.34 7.96 15.84
C VAL A 30 0.50 9.20 15.59
N LEU A 31 1.41 9.10 14.62
CA LEU A 31 2.42 10.11 14.30
C LEU A 31 2.09 10.78 12.96
N LEU A 32 1.41 11.93 13.01
CA LEU A 32 0.94 12.66 11.84
C LEU A 32 1.16 14.18 11.99
N PRO A 33 1.24 14.94 10.87
CA PRO A 33 1.39 16.39 10.91
C PRO A 33 0.04 17.09 11.15
N PHE A 34 -0.42 17.12 12.39
CA PHE A 34 -1.75 17.64 12.77
C PHE A 34 -1.87 19.17 12.69
N GLU A 35 -0.76 19.91 12.87
CA GLU A 35 -0.77 21.37 12.98
C GLU A 35 -0.43 22.09 11.66
N GLU A 36 -0.24 21.37 10.58
CA GLU A 36 0.04 22.00 9.30
C GLU A 36 -1.20 22.75 8.77
N LYS A 37 -1.00 24.05 8.44
CA LYS A 37 -2.03 24.85 7.75
C LYS A 37 -2.04 24.52 6.25
N SER A 38 -2.36 23.26 5.92
CA SER A 38 -2.40 22.79 4.54
C SER A 38 -3.66 21.97 4.27
N PRO A 39 -4.17 21.91 3.05
CA PRO A 39 -5.28 21.01 2.70
C PRO A 39 -4.98 19.53 2.97
N ARG A 40 -3.70 19.16 3.09
CA ARG A 40 -3.28 17.80 3.46
C ARG A 40 -3.53 17.51 4.93
N ALA A 41 -3.40 18.50 5.82
CA ALA A 41 -3.60 18.33 7.26
C ALA A 41 -5.05 17.90 7.58
N ALA A 42 -6.03 18.44 6.86
CA ALA A 42 -7.42 18.04 6.99
C ALA A 42 -7.61 16.52 6.75
N LYS A 43 -6.93 15.96 5.74
CA LYS A 43 -6.99 14.51 5.44
C LYS A 43 -6.36 13.66 6.53
N PHE A 44 -5.32 14.13 7.18
CA PHE A 44 -4.70 13.42 8.31
C PHE A 44 -5.60 13.46 9.55
N LEU A 45 -6.30 14.57 9.75
CA LEU A 45 -7.27 14.69 10.82
C LEU A 45 -8.49 13.77 10.58
N GLU A 46 -9.02 13.72 9.36
CA GLU A 46 -10.09 12.79 8.96
C GLU A 46 -9.66 11.32 9.16
N PHE A 47 -8.43 10.98 8.76
CA PHE A 47 -7.88 9.65 9.01
C PHE A 47 -7.83 9.33 10.51
N TYR A 48 -7.34 10.27 11.33
CA TYR A 48 -7.26 10.10 12.77
C TYR A 48 -8.63 9.94 13.42
N GLN A 49 -9.62 10.69 12.97
CA GLN A 49 -11.01 10.54 13.41
C GLN A 49 -11.56 9.14 13.08
N GLY A 50 -11.34 8.65 11.85
CA GLY A 50 -11.70 7.28 11.46
C GLY A 50 -10.98 6.22 12.28
N PHE A 51 -9.71 6.46 12.60
CA PHE A 51 -8.92 5.58 13.49
C PHE A 51 -9.53 5.53 14.90
N LEU A 52 -9.91 6.67 15.48
CA LEU A 52 -10.57 6.72 16.80
C LEU A 52 -11.91 5.99 16.81
N MET A 53 -12.70 6.09 15.73
CA MET A 53 -13.94 5.32 15.59
C MET A 53 -13.69 3.80 15.59
N ALA A 54 -12.61 3.37 14.95
CA ALA A 54 -12.22 1.95 14.97
C ALA A 54 -11.77 1.51 16.38
N VAL A 55 -11.03 2.35 17.11
CA VAL A 55 -10.63 2.10 18.50
C VAL A 55 -11.85 1.99 19.41
N ASP A 56 -12.84 2.87 19.26
CA ASP A 56 -14.09 2.82 20.00
C ASP A 56 -14.85 1.51 19.74
N SER A 57 -14.94 1.11 18.47
CA SER A 57 -15.53 -0.18 18.09
C SER A 57 -14.81 -1.39 18.70
N LEU A 58 -13.47 -1.36 18.79
CA LEU A 58 -12.68 -2.38 19.45
C LEU A 58 -12.92 -2.40 20.97
N SER A 59 -13.03 -1.21 21.57
CA SER A 59 -13.34 -1.06 22.99
C SER A 59 -14.71 -1.64 23.35
N ALA A 60 -15.71 -1.44 22.49
CA ALA A 60 -17.03 -2.06 22.64
C ALA A 60 -17.00 -3.59 22.56
N GLN A 61 -15.97 -4.17 21.93
CA GLN A 61 -15.70 -5.61 21.87
C GLN A 61 -14.81 -6.12 23.02
N GLY A 62 -14.54 -5.29 24.03
CA GLY A 62 -13.71 -5.62 25.17
C GLY A 62 -12.19 -5.61 24.89
N LYS A 63 -11.75 -4.96 23.81
CA LYS A 63 -10.33 -4.78 23.49
C LYS A 63 -9.86 -3.40 23.98
N ASN A 64 -8.92 -3.39 24.91
CA ASN A 64 -8.37 -2.14 25.41
C ASN A 64 -7.29 -1.62 24.48
N VAL A 65 -7.46 -0.41 23.95
CA VAL A 65 -6.48 0.30 23.12
C VAL A 65 -6.23 1.68 23.71
N SER A 66 -4.97 1.97 24.04
CA SER A 66 -4.54 3.29 24.50
C SER A 66 -3.88 4.03 23.32
N VAL A 67 -4.39 5.18 22.97
CA VAL A 67 -3.94 5.95 21.79
C VAL A 67 -3.17 7.18 22.24
N TYR A 68 -2.00 7.39 21.64
CA TYR A 68 -1.12 8.55 21.84
C TYR A 68 -0.95 9.25 20.50
N ALA A 69 -1.49 10.45 20.35
CA ALA A 69 -1.36 11.25 19.14
C ALA A 69 -0.25 12.28 19.31
N LEU A 70 0.74 12.26 18.42
CA LEU A 70 1.87 13.18 18.43
C LEU A 70 2.01 13.87 17.07
N ASN A 71 2.26 15.17 17.11
CA ASN A 71 2.47 15.95 15.90
C ASN A 71 3.91 15.80 15.41
N THR A 72 4.09 15.25 14.21
CA THR A 72 5.41 15.06 13.60
C THR A 72 5.88 16.21 12.74
N GLY A 73 5.01 17.20 12.47
CA GLY A 73 5.28 18.16 11.40
C GLY A 73 5.59 17.46 10.07
N SER A 74 6.25 18.19 9.15
CA SER A 74 6.56 17.69 7.80
C SER A 74 8.06 17.57 7.50
N THR A 75 8.93 17.76 8.49
CA THR A 75 10.37 17.73 8.28
C THR A 75 11.07 16.61 9.06
N ALA A 76 12.22 16.15 8.54
CA ALA A 76 13.06 15.18 9.23
C ALA A 76 13.57 15.65 10.61
N ALA A 77 13.68 16.96 10.83
CA ALA A 77 14.10 17.52 12.11
C ALA A 77 13.03 17.34 13.20
N HIS A 78 11.77 17.50 12.86
CA HIS A 78 10.66 17.36 13.81
C HIS A 78 10.54 15.93 14.34
N ILE A 79 10.79 14.91 13.52
CA ILE A 79 10.68 13.53 13.98
C ILE A 79 11.72 13.22 15.07
N GLN A 80 12.91 13.82 15.03
CA GLN A 80 13.93 13.62 16.06
C GLN A 80 13.44 14.06 17.45
N GLN A 81 12.76 15.21 17.51
CA GLN A 81 12.17 15.69 18.77
C GLN A 81 11.06 14.75 19.28
N VAL A 82 10.24 14.21 18.38
CA VAL A 82 9.19 13.25 18.75
C VAL A 82 9.78 11.93 19.26
N LEU A 83 10.91 11.49 18.69
CA LEU A 83 11.59 10.25 19.14
C LEU A 83 12.23 10.37 20.53
N GLU A 84 12.41 11.59 21.06
CA GLU A 84 12.88 11.84 22.42
C GLU A 84 11.78 11.64 23.48
N GLU A 85 10.50 11.54 23.08
CA GLU A 85 9.39 11.32 23.99
C GLU A 85 9.48 9.93 24.64
N PRO A 86 9.60 9.84 25.98
CA PRO A 86 9.80 8.56 26.67
C PRO A 86 8.66 7.57 26.48
N GLU A 87 7.43 8.07 26.28
CA GLU A 87 6.23 7.28 26.09
C GLU A 87 6.31 6.41 24.85
N LEU A 88 6.99 6.89 23.77
CA LEU A 88 7.11 6.15 22.52
C LEU A 88 7.84 4.81 22.68
N GLN A 89 8.81 4.72 23.56
CA GLN A 89 9.57 3.49 23.80
C GLN A 89 8.70 2.34 24.31
N SER A 90 7.55 2.67 24.89
CA SER A 90 6.62 1.71 25.48
C SER A 90 5.46 1.33 24.56
N MET A 91 5.43 1.82 23.33
CA MET A 91 4.40 1.48 22.33
C MET A 91 4.62 0.08 21.77
N GLN A 92 3.53 -0.57 21.38
CA GLN A 92 3.58 -1.83 20.62
C GLN A 92 3.38 -1.58 19.13
N LEU A 93 2.69 -0.49 18.79
CA LEU A 93 2.39 -0.13 17.41
C LEU A 93 2.52 1.38 17.22
N ILE A 94 3.16 1.77 16.14
CA ILE A 94 3.20 3.15 15.67
C ILE A 94 2.57 3.21 14.28
N ILE A 95 1.67 4.18 14.05
CA ILE A 95 0.99 4.44 12.79
C ILE A 95 1.43 5.82 12.28
N GLY A 96 2.01 5.88 11.12
CA GLY A 96 2.67 7.05 10.54
C GLY A 96 4.11 6.74 10.20
N PRO A 97 4.91 7.71 9.81
CA PRO A 97 4.57 9.12 9.58
C PRO A 97 3.87 9.33 8.23
N ALA A 98 3.48 10.58 7.98
CA ALA A 98 2.95 10.97 6.68
C ALA A 98 4.04 11.34 5.67
N ASP A 99 5.18 11.83 6.15
CA ASP A 99 6.31 12.24 5.31
C ASP A 99 7.34 11.12 5.17
N GLN A 100 7.75 10.87 3.93
CA GLN A 100 8.72 9.82 3.61
C GLN A 100 10.11 10.08 4.18
N SER A 101 10.51 11.34 4.35
CA SER A 101 11.82 11.72 4.91
C SER A 101 11.98 11.32 6.37
N GLN A 102 10.88 11.12 7.09
CA GLN A 102 10.85 10.75 8.50
C GLN A 102 10.94 9.22 8.72
N VAL A 103 10.67 8.43 7.69
CA VAL A 103 10.57 6.96 7.79
C VAL A 103 11.86 6.29 8.24
N PRO A 104 13.06 6.64 7.74
CA PRO A 104 14.30 5.97 8.17
C PRO A 104 14.53 6.06 9.68
N ALA A 105 14.50 7.27 10.24
CA ALA A 105 14.72 7.48 11.67
C ALA A 105 13.69 6.75 12.53
N LEU A 106 12.42 6.77 12.13
CA LEU A 106 11.35 6.06 12.84
C LEU A 106 11.47 4.54 12.69
N SER A 107 11.93 4.05 11.54
CA SER A 107 12.20 2.62 11.32
C SER A 107 13.30 2.10 12.24
N ASP A 108 14.40 2.86 12.37
CA ASP A 108 15.51 2.51 13.26
C ASP A 108 15.07 2.49 14.73
N PHE A 109 14.31 3.50 15.14
CA PHE A 109 13.72 3.55 16.48
C PHE A 109 12.81 2.34 16.75
N CYS A 110 11.90 2.02 15.83
CA CYS A 110 11.01 0.88 15.97
C CYS A 110 11.75 -0.46 16.01
N GLN A 111 12.84 -0.59 15.28
CA GLN A 111 13.71 -1.77 15.33
C GLN A 111 14.40 -1.90 16.69
N GLN A 112 14.91 -0.79 17.23
CA GLN A 112 15.59 -0.76 18.52
C GLN A 112 14.69 -1.19 19.68
N TYR A 113 13.44 -0.76 19.69
CA TYR A 113 12.48 -1.03 20.76
C TYR A 113 11.51 -2.17 20.46
N GLY A 114 11.63 -2.86 19.34
CA GLY A 114 10.76 -3.99 18.95
C GLY A 114 9.31 -3.57 18.62
N ILE A 115 9.11 -2.31 18.25
CA ILE A 115 7.80 -1.71 17.95
C ILE A 115 7.40 -2.02 16.50
N LYS A 116 6.13 -2.31 16.26
CA LYS A 116 5.60 -2.44 14.89
C LYS A 116 5.28 -1.06 14.31
N LEU A 117 5.74 -0.80 13.08
CA LEU A 117 5.52 0.45 12.37
C LEU A 117 4.61 0.23 11.16
N VAL A 118 3.48 0.89 11.11
CA VAL A 118 2.55 0.88 9.96
C VAL A 118 2.60 2.22 9.25
N LEU A 119 2.86 2.19 7.95
CA LEU A 119 2.96 3.38 7.08
C LEU A 119 1.69 3.50 6.23
N PRO A 120 0.70 4.32 6.62
CA PRO A 120 -0.53 4.46 5.84
C PRO A 120 -0.39 5.39 4.64
N PHE A 121 0.58 6.32 4.66
CA PHE A 121 0.71 7.38 3.66
C PHE A 121 2.06 7.40 2.94
N ALA A 122 3.11 6.88 3.58
CA ALA A 122 4.43 6.84 2.97
C ALA A 122 4.51 5.72 1.95
N ASN A 123 5.06 6.03 0.77
CA ASN A 123 5.25 5.04 -0.29
C ASN A 123 6.74 4.67 -0.36
N LEU A 124 7.07 3.50 0.15
CA LEU A 124 8.44 3.01 0.14
C LEU A 124 8.84 2.53 -1.26
N LYS A 125 9.51 3.38 -2.01
CA LYS A 125 10.04 3.05 -3.34
C LYS A 125 11.24 2.08 -3.31
N SER A 126 11.88 1.91 -2.16
CA SER A 126 13.07 1.09 -1.99
C SER A 126 13.10 0.46 -0.59
N ALA A 127 13.36 -0.83 -0.53
CA ALA A 127 13.47 -1.59 0.73
C ALA A 127 14.84 -1.47 1.41
N SER A 128 15.79 -0.70 0.86
CA SER A 128 17.11 -0.53 1.47
C SER A 128 17.04 0.35 2.71
N GLY A 129 17.48 -0.18 3.85
CA GLY A 129 17.48 0.52 5.14
C GLY A 129 16.15 0.49 5.90
N ILE A 130 15.22 -0.40 5.54
CA ILE A 130 13.95 -0.56 6.25
C ILE A 130 13.93 -1.91 6.95
N HIS A 131 13.63 -1.87 8.23
CA HIS A 131 13.62 -3.05 9.08
C HIS A 131 12.34 -3.89 8.91
N SER A 132 12.42 -5.17 9.31
CA SER A 132 11.30 -6.13 9.23
C SER A 132 10.10 -5.76 10.13
N THR A 133 10.26 -4.78 11.00
CA THR A 133 9.18 -4.22 11.84
C THR A 133 8.24 -3.29 11.10
N VAL A 134 8.60 -2.88 9.86
CA VAL A 134 7.85 -1.90 9.07
C VAL A 134 6.85 -2.58 8.13
N TYR A 135 5.61 -2.14 8.20
CA TYR A 135 4.49 -2.60 7.37
C TYR A 135 3.95 -1.44 6.55
N ASN A 136 3.95 -1.58 5.23
CA ASN A 136 3.36 -0.58 4.34
C ASN A 136 1.87 -0.93 4.11
N ALA A 137 0.96 -0.03 4.48
CA ALA A 137 -0.46 -0.20 4.24
C ALA A 137 -0.88 0.22 2.82
N THR A 138 -0.11 1.10 2.17
CA THR A 138 -0.36 1.49 0.78
C THR A 138 0.45 0.61 -0.16
N SER A 139 -0.21 -0.36 -0.72
CA SER A 139 0.44 -1.31 -1.61
C SER A 139 0.46 -0.78 -3.05
N GLN A 140 1.51 -0.07 -3.44
CA GLN A 140 1.86 0.18 -4.85
C GLN A 140 3.08 -0.66 -5.27
N SER A 141 3.27 -1.83 -4.70
CA SER A 141 4.37 -2.69 -5.10
C SER A 141 4.14 -3.25 -6.50
N ALA A 142 5.20 -3.42 -7.27
CA ALA A 142 5.17 -4.09 -8.57
C ALA A 142 4.45 -5.45 -8.52
N ALA A 143 4.58 -6.18 -7.40
CA ALA A 143 3.91 -7.45 -7.18
C ALA A 143 2.37 -7.32 -7.14
N VAL A 144 1.84 -6.23 -6.54
CA VAL A 144 0.39 -5.97 -6.53
C VAL A 144 -0.10 -5.58 -7.91
N GLN A 145 0.63 -4.72 -8.62
CA GLN A 145 0.29 -4.37 -10.00
C GLN A 145 0.31 -5.60 -10.92
N GLN A 146 1.32 -6.47 -10.78
CA GLN A 146 1.37 -7.74 -11.52
C GLN A 146 0.18 -8.65 -11.19
N ARG A 147 -0.16 -8.79 -9.91
CA ARG A 147 -1.32 -9.60 -9.51
C ARG A 147 -2.63 -8.99 -10.00
N ALA A 148 -2.80 -7.67 -9.88
CA ALA A 148 -3.97 -6.96 -10.37
C ALA A 148 -4.13 -7.14 -11.90
N SER A 149 -3.06 -6.97 -12.68
CA SER A 149 -3.09 -7.16 -14.13
C SER A 149 -3.42 -8.60 -14.53
N SER A 150 -2.89 -9.60 -13.80
CA SER A 150 -3.19 -11.02 -14.04
C SER A 150 -4.65 -11.37 -13.73
N LEU A 151 -5.18 -10.87 -12.60
CA LEU A 151 -6.59 -11.06 -12.22
C LEU A 151 -7.52 -10.37 -13.21
N PHE A 152 -7.17 -9.17 -13.65
CA PHE A 152 -7.93 -8.44 -14.65
C PHE A 152 -8.00 -9.21 -15.97
N ALA A 153 -6.86 -9.65 -16.50
CA ALA A 153 -6.78 -10.43 -17.73
C ALA A 153 -7.59 -11.73 -17.63
N GLY A 154 -7.55 -12.43 -16.49
CA GLY A 154 -8.34 -13.65 -16.28
C GLY A 154 -9.85 -13.39 -16.19
N ARG A 155 -10.26 -12.33 -15.47
CA ARG A 155 -11.70 -12.03 -15.27
C ARG A 155 -12.40 -11.51 -16.51
N PHE A 156 -11.69 -10.81 -17.39
CA PHE A 156 -12.25 -10.14 -18.55
C PHE A 156 -11.74 -10.71 -19.89
N ALA A 157 -11.25 -11.94 -19.91
CA ALA A 157 -10.54 -12.56 -21.03
C ALA A 157 -11.24 -12.46 -22.41
N ASN A 158 -12.56 -12.36 -22.45
CA ASN A 158 -13.34 -12.36 -23.70
C ASN A 158 -13.87 -10.98 -24.12
N LYS A 159 -13.31 -9.90 -23.57
CA LYS A 159 -13.75 -8.54 -23.87
C LYS A 159 -12.93 -7.92 -25.00
N ASN A 160 -13.47 -6.87 -25.62
CA ASN A 160 -12.72 -5.97 -26.48
C ASN A 160 -12.15 -4.86 -25.60
N TYR A 161 -10.84 -4.73 -25.56
CA TYR A 161 -10.17 -3.75 -24.70
C TYR A 161 -9.84 -2.50 -25.48
N VAL A 162 -10.28 -1.37 -24.97
CA VAL A 162 -10.04 -0.05 -25.56
C VAL A 162 -9.47 0.87 -24.49
N VAL A 163 -8.25 1.36 -24.70
CA VAL A 163 -7.66 2.42 -23.88
C VAL A 163 -8.14 3.75 -24.41
N LEU A 164 -8.80 4.51 -23.55
CA LEU A 164 -9.24 5.86 -23.85
C LEU A 164 -8.13 6.84 -23.46
N ASN A 165 -7.43 7.35 -24.46
CA ASN A 165 -6.37 8.32 -24.25
C ASN A 165 -6.95 9.72 -24.02
N THR A 166 -6.47 10.39 -23.00
CA THR A 166 -6.79 11.78 -22.67
C THR A 166 -5.63 12.71 -23.04
N ASP A 167 -5.87 14.02 -23.07
CA ASP A 167 -4.83 15.01 -23.33
C ASP A 167 -3.79 15.10 -22.21
N GLU A 168 -4.15 14.63 -21.01
CA GLU A 168 -3.30 14.65 -19.83
C GLU A 168 -3.19 13.24 -19.23
N PRO A 169 -2.36 12.35 -19.81
CA PRO A 169 -2.21 10.99 -19.28
C PRO A 169 -1.62 10.98 -17.86
N ASP A 170 -2.13 10.11 -16.99
CA ASP A 170 -1.58 9.93 -15.64
C ASP A 170 -0.39 8.97 -15.66
N ASP A 171 0.79 9.47 -15.37
CA ASP A 171 2.01 8.65 -15.28
C ASP A 171 1.92 7.55 -14.21
N LYS A 172 1.09 7.73 -13.18
CA LYS A 172 0.90 6.72 -12.13
C LYS A 172 0.11 5.51 -12.62
N GLY A 173 -0.85 5.72 -13.51
CA GLY A 173 -1.65 4.65 -14.13
C GLY A 173 -0.93 3.91 -15.25
N ARG A 174 0.03 4.57 -15.91
CA ARG A 174 0.73 4.03 -17.08
C ARG A 174 1.40 2.68 -16.81
N GLY A 175 2.08 2.52 -15.69
CA GLY A 175 2.74 1.26 -15.33
C GLY A 175 1.77 0.08 -15.21
N LEU A 176 0.56 0.28 -14.70
CA LEU A 176 -0.46 -0.75 -14.64
C LEU A 176 -1.02 -1.08 -16.03
N LEU A 177 -1.27 -0.06 -16.88
CA LEU A 177 -1.73 -0.25 -18.25
C LEU A 177 -0.74 -1.05 -19.10
N ASP A 178 0.57 -0.80 -18.94
CA ASP A 178 1.62 -1.54 -19.64
C ASP A 178 1.69 -2.99 -19.19
N LEU A 179 1.54 -3.25 -17.90
CA LEU A 179 1.44 -4.62 -17.38
C LEU A 179 0.18 -5.33 -17.86
N MET A 180 -0.96 -4.64 -17.91
CA MET A 180 -2.21 -5.21 -18.45
C MET A 180 -2.05 -5.53 -19.96
N ARG A 181 -1.43 -4.63 -20.74
CA ARG A 181 -1.13 -4.84 -22.15
C ARG A 181 -0.26 -6.08 -22.35
N THR A 182 0.79 -6.23 -21.53
CA THR A 182 1.67 -7.39 -21.57
C THR A 182 0.91 -8.68 -21.25
N LYS A 183 0.12 -8.69 -20.18
CA LYS A 183 -0.64 -9.89 -19.75
C LYS A 183 -1.73 -10.30 -20.71
N LEU A 184 -2.41 -9.36 -21.33
CA LEU A 184 -3.38 -9.64 -22.39
C LEU A 184 -2.69 -10.12 -23.68
N GLY A 185 -1.55 -9.52 -24.03
CA GLY A 185 -0.73 -9.93 -25.17
C GLY A 185 -0.23 -11.38 -25.05
N GLU A 186 0.12 -11.85 -23.85
CA GLU A 186 0.46 -13.25 -23.56
C GLU A 186 -0.70 -14.21 -23.90
N GLN A 187 -1.93 -13.72 -23.88
CA GLN A 187 -3.15 -14.47 -24.24
C GLN A 187 -3.63 -14.23 -25.70
N GLY A 188 -2.81 -13.54 -26.50
CA GLY A 188 -3.16 -13.19 -27.88
C GLY A 188 -4.22 -12.09 -28.00
N ILE A 189 -4.47 -11.33 -26.93
CA ILE A 189 -5.46 -10.25 -26.88
C ILE A 189 -4.75 -8.91 -27.01
N SER A 190 -5.12 -8.11 -28.02
CA SER A 190 -4.60 -6.75 -28.21
C SER A 190 -5.50 -5.71 -27.56
N MET A 191 -4.90 -4.67 -26.96
CA MET A 191 -5.60 -3.49 -26.49
C MET A 191 -5.61 -2.43 -27.61
N ARG A 192 -6.79 -2.00 -28.02
CA ARG A 192 -6.95 -0.89 -28.96
C ARG A 192 -6.80 0.43 -28.23
N GLN A 193 -6.49 1.48 -28.98
CA GLN A 193 -6.38 2.83 -28.43
C GLN A 193 -7.36 3.75 -29.15
N MET A 194 -7.94 4.66 -28.40
CA MET A 194 -8.89 5.64 -28.90
C MET A 194 -8.67 6.95 -28.13
N HIS A 195 -8.71 8.09 -28.82
CA HIS A 195 -8.60 9.39 -28.17
C HIS A 195 -9.97 9.89 -27.72
N ILE A 196 -10.05 10.58 -26.56
CA ILE A 196 -11.31 11.10 -26.03
C ILE A 196 -11.99 12.11 -26.97
N GLN A 197 -11.21 12.80 -27.81
CA GLN A 197 -11.67 13.73 -28.82
C GLN A 197 -11.70 13.10 -30.22
N GLY A 198 -11.71 11.76 -30.30
CA GLY A 198 -11.80 11.05 -31.59
C GLY A 198 -13.13 11.32 -32.32
N ASP A 199 -13.11 11.14 -33.62
CA ASP A 199 -14.32 11.21 -34.44
C ASP A 199 -15.14 9.91 -34.42
N ASP A 200 -16.32 9.91 -35.00
CA ASP A 200 -17.22 8.75 -35.06
C ASP A 200 -16.59 7.52 -35.71
N GLU A 201 -15.68 7.71 -36.68
CA GLU A 201 -14.98 6.60 -37.32
C GLU A 201 -13.95 5.95 -36.40
N ALA A 202 -13.21 6.75 -35.66
CA ALA A 202 -12.29 6.25 -34.64
C ALA A 202 -13.04 5.43 -33.57
N TYR A 203 -14.19 5.90 -33.09
CA TYR A 203 -15.04 5.17 -32.14
C TYR A 203 -15.56 3.85 -32.75
N LYS A 204 -16.10 3.88 -33.96
CA LYS A 204 -16.58 2.67 -34.64
C LYS A 204 -15.48 1.65 -34.89
N SER A 205 -14.25 2.09 -35.18
CA SER A 205 -13.11 1.19 -35.41
C SER A 205 -12.58 0.56 -34.13
N ALA A 206 -12.63 1.28 -32.99
CA ALA A 206 -12.13 0.83 -31.70
C ALA A 206 -13.14 -0.08 -31.00
N LEU A 207 -14.44 0.21 -31.08
CA LEU A 207 -15.48 -0.54 -30.39
C LEU A 207 -15.86 -1.80 -31.19
N ASN A 208 -16.26 -2.85 -30.50
CA ASN A 208 -16.73 -4.10 -31.06
C ASN A 208 -18.24 -4.20 -30.88
N GLN A 209 -18.98 -4.48 -31.96
CA GLN A 209 -20.44 -4.61 -31.91
C GLN A 209 -20.93 -5.95 -31.37
N PHE A 210 -20.06 -6.99 -31.41
CA PHE A 210 -20.42 -8.37 -31.06
C PHE A 210 -19.83 -8.83 -29.72
N ARG A 211 -18.96 -8.02 -29.09
CA ARG A 211 -18.35 -8.31 -27.82
C ARG A 211 -18.52 -7.14 -26.87
N GLU A 212 -18.56 -7.41 -25.58
CA GLU A 212 -18.54 -6.35 -24.59
C GLU A 212 -17.22 -5.57 -24.66
N ASN A 213 -17.32 -4.26 -24.66
CA ASN A 213 -16.18 -3.36 -24.67
C ASN A 213 -15.78 -3.03 -23.24
N CYS A 214 -14.50 -3.23 -22.92
CA CYS A 214 -13.88 -2.79 -21.69
C CYS A 214 -13.08 -1.52 -21.97
N ILE A 215 -13.62 -0.36 -21.59
CA ILE A 215 -13.00 0.93 -21.81
C ILE A 215 -12.19 1.30 -20.57
N ILE A 216 -10.91 1.60 -20.75
CA ILE A 216 -9.97 1.91 -19.69
C ILE A 216 -9.39 3.30 -19.97
N PRO A 217 -9.75 4.33 -19.18
CA PRO A 217 -9.14 5.64 -19.35
C PRO A 217 -7.66 5.61 -18.88
N ASP A 218 -6.80 6.34 -19.58
CA ASP A 218 -5.39 6.51 -19.22
C ASP A 218 -5.18 7.53 -18.08
N ASN A 219 -6.22 8.30 -17.75
CA ASN A 219 -6.26 9.22 -16.62
C ASN A 219 -7.58 9.06 -15.88
N VAL A 220 -7.48 8.80 -14.57
CA VAL A 220 -8.63 8.66 -13.66
C VAL A 220 -8.71 9.82 -12.66
N SER A 221 -7.93 10.88 -12.84
CA SER A 221 -7.99 12.06 -11.99
C SER A 221 -9.33 12.77 -12.17
N ILE A 222 -10.12 12.79 -11.11
CA ILE A 222 -11.33 13.61 -11.03
C ILE A 222 -10.86 15.03 -10.71
N LYS A 223 -11.04 15.95 -11.66
CA LYS A 223 -10.85 17.39 -11.42
C LYS A 223 -12.12 18.00 -10.87
#